data_8462a81841e9ac25d65a078af5af8a5c
#
_entry.id   8462a81841e9ac25d65a078af5af8a5c
#
_cell.length_a   1.000
_cell.length_b   1.000
_cell.length_c   1.000
_cell.angle_alpha   90.00
_cell.angle_beta   90.00
_cell.angle_gamma   90.00
#
_symmetry.space_group_name_H-M   'P 1'
#
loop_
_entity.id
_entity.type
_entity.pdbx_description
1 polymer ?
#
loop_
_entity_poly.entity_id
_entity_poly.type
_entity_poly.pdbx_seq_one_letter_code
_entity_poly.pdbx_strand_id
1 'polypeptide(L)'
;MNLILDNLTTGYGQKKVSSGLNAILQEGRLTCLLGPNGSGKSTLLRTISGAQQPIDGSVTKTDSRTLSIVLTSRIDVAQLRAWDVVAMGRHPYTGYFGKLTPQDNEIILEAMRTTQTLAFRNRNMTSLSDGEAQKVMIAKALAQQTSVILLDEPSAFLDFPSKVSLMLMMQDLAHNHGKTILLSTHDVSLALKTADMLWLMNTDGTMHTGTAQQLTDTGDIARFLGNSAQYL
;
A
#
# COMPACT_ATOMS: atom_id res chain seq x y z
N MET A 1 -4.88 12.06 10.16
CA MET A 1 -4.97 11.12 11.29
C MET A 1 -3.79 10.16 11.21
N ASN A 2 -2.95 10.12 12.24
CA ASN A 2 -1.75 9.31 12.23
C ASN A 2 -2.03 7.89 12.72
N LEU A 3 -1.49 6.88 12.02
CA LEU A 3 -1.46 5.51 12.51
C LEU A 3 -0.11 5.28 13.21
N ILE A 4 -0.13 4.82 14.45
CA ILE A 4 1.07 4.69 15.29
C ILE A 4 1.35 3.20 15.53
N LEU A 5 2.59 2.78 15.33
CA LEU A 5 3.14 1.52 15.80
C LEU A 5 3.85 1.80 17.12
N ASP A 6 3.43 1.11 18.18
CA ASP A 6 4.00 1.24 19.51
C ASP A 6 4.59 -0.10 19.96
N ASN A 7 5.92 -0.16 20.02
CA ASN A 7 6.72 -1.33 20.40
C ASN A 7 6.27 -2.63 19.69
N LEU A 8 5.86 -2.50 18.41
CA LEU A 8 5.19 -3.56 17.67
C LEU A 8 6.13 -4.72 17.35
N THR A 9 5.75 -5.94 17.75
CA THR A 9 6.40 -7.20 17.40
C THR A 9 5.50 -8.01 16.48
N THR A 10 5.99 -8.34 15.29
CA THR A 10 5.25 -9.12 14.29
C THR A 10 5.85 -10.51 14.10
N GLY A 11 5.03 -11.48 13.68
CA GLY A 11 5.50 -12.84 13.42
C GLY A 11 4.37 -13.86 13.34
N TYR A 12 4.70 -15.14 13.42
CA TYR A 12 3.76 -16.25 13.31
C TYR A 12 3.89 -17.17 14.53
N GLY A 13 2.84 -17.29 15.33
CA GLY A 13 2.89 -18.03 16.59
C GLY A 13 3.96 -17.44 17.51
N GLN A 14 4.98 -18.24 17.87
CA GLN A 14 6.10 -17.76 18.69
C GLN A 14 7.31 -17.25 17.86
N LYS A 15 7.29 -17.43 16.53
CA LYS A 15 8.39 -17.00 15.67
C LYS A 15 8.27 -15.50 15.37
N LYS A 16 9.11 -14.71 16.00
CA LYS A 16 9.23 -13.28 15.72
C LYS A 16 9.88 -13.04 14.35
N VAL A 17 9.31 -12.13 13.57
CA VAL A 17 9.83 -11.65 12.28
C VAL A 17 10.43 -10.26 12.46
N SER A 18 9.79 -9.42 13.25
CA SER A 18 10.33 -8.11 13.66
C SER A 18 9.96 -7.85 15.12
N SER A 19 10.72 -7.01 15.82
CA SER A 19 10.50 -6.74 17.24
C SER A 19 10.73 -5.27 17.56
N GLY A 20 9.87 -4.72 18.43
CA GLY A 20 10.04 -3.38 18.99
C GLY A 20 9.93 -2.25 17.98
N LEU A 21 9.11 -2.43 16.93
CA LEU A 21 8.95 -1.42 15.89
C LEU A 21 8.18 -0.23 16.41
N ASN A 22 8.77 0.96 16.27
CA ASN A 22 8.14 2.23 16.57
C ASN A 22 8.12 3.10 15.32
N ALA A 23 6.94 3.50 14.86
CA ALA A 23 6.77 4.31 13.67
C ALA A 23 5.46 5.06 13.65
N ILE A 24 5.41 6.13 12.89
CA ILE A 24 4.21 6.93 12.66
C ILE A 24 3.97 7.02 11.16
N LEU A 25 2.81 6.54 10.72
CA LEU A 25 2.33 6.76 9.37
C LEU A 25 1.57 8.09 9.36
N GLN A 26 2.16 9.09 8.74
CA GLN A 26 1.66 10.47 8.76
C GLN A 26 0.51 10.65 7.77
N GLU A 27 -0.50 11.40 8.17
CA GLU A 27 -1.67 11.74 7.35
C GLU A 27 -1.26 12.49 6.08
N GLY A 28 -1.90 12.10 4.96
CA GLY A 28 -1.69 12.77 3.67
C GLY A 28 -0.28 12.59 3.10
N ARG A 29 0.45 11.55 3.53
CA ARG A 29 1.82 11.29 3.09
C ARG A 29 1.95 9.92 2.42
N LEU A 30 2.85 9.85 1.45
CA LEU A 30 3.32 8.61 0.86
C LEU A 30 4.53 8.09 1.64
N THR A 31 4.37 6.96 2.31
CA THR A 31 5.44 6.24 3.00
C THR A 31 5.80 4.99 2.20
N CYS A 32 7.08 4.82 1.87
CA CYS A 32 7.59 3.60 1.25
C CYS A 32 8.28 2.70 2.28
N LEU A 33 7.83 1.46 2.38
CA LEU A 33 8.42 0.40 3.18
C LEU A 33 9.41 -0.38 2.31
N LEU A 34 10.69 -0.17 2.52
CA LEU A 34 11.79 -0.81 1.83
C LEU A 34 12.35 -1.96 2.65
N GLY A 35 12.78 -3.01 1.98
CA GLY A 35 13.43 -4.16 2.63
C GLY A 35 13.64 -5.30 1.64
N PRO A 36 14.64 -6.15 1.86
CA PRO A 36 14.86 -7.33 1.04
C PRO A 36 13.69 -8.30 1.15
N ASN A 37 13.65 -9.28 0.24
CA ASN A 37 12.66 -10.34 0.32
C ASN A 37 12.87 -11.14 1.62
N GLY A 38 11.77 -11.43 2.32
CA GLY A 38 11.80 -12.14 3.59
C GLY A 38 12.08 -11.25 4.83
N SER A 39 12.29 -9.93 4.68
CA SER A 39 12.48 -9.02 5.84
C SER A 39 11.23 -8.84 6.71
N GLY A 40 10.05 -9.26 6.22
CA GLY A 40 8.80 -9.18 7.00
C GLY A 40 7.85 -8.07 6.58
N LYS A 41 8.07 -7.39 5.44
CA LYS A 41 7.20 -6.30 4.93
C LYS A 41 5.71 -6.70 4.88
N SER A 42 5.41 -7.82 4.22
CA SER A 42 4.03 -8.31 4.10
C SER A 42 3.44 -8.72 5.45
N THR A 43 4.27 -9.25 6.37
CA THR A 43 3.84 -9.57 7.75
C THR A 43 3.48 -8.30 8.50
N LEU A 44 4.30 -7.26 8.38
CA LEU A 44 4.03 -5.95 8.97
C LEU A 44 2.72 -5.35 8.42
N LEU A 45 2.54 -5.33 7.09
CA LEU A 45 1.32 -4.82 6.45
C LEU A 45 0.07 -5.59 6.90
N ARG A 46 0.14 -6.92 7.01
CA ARG A 46 -0.96 -7.75 7.54
C ARG A 46 -1.25 -7.45 9.00
N THR A 47 -0.23 -7.22 9.82
CA THR A 47 -0.41 -6.85 11.22
C THR A 47 -1.04 -5.46 11.34
N ILE A 48 -0.57 -4.48 10.57
CA ILE A 48 -1.16 -3.14 10.53
C ILE A 48 -2.62 -3.18 10.06
N SER A 49 -2.95 -4.01 9.08
CA SER A 49 -4.32 -4.15 8.59
C SER A 49 -5.26 -4.85 9.57
N GLY A 50 -4.72 -5.54 10.57
CA GLY A 50 -5.50 -6.37 11.50
C GLY A 50 -5.83 -7.76 10.95
N ALA A 51 -5.33 -8.12 9.73
CA ALA A 51 -5.44 -9.46 9.20
C ALA A 51 -4.60 -10.49 9.97
N GLN A 52 -3.63 -10.00 10.75
CA GLN A 52 -2.79 -10.80 11.63
C GLN A 52 -2.64 -10.08 12.97
N GLN A 53 -2.74 -10.83 14.06
CA GLN A 53 -2.52 -10.26 15.39
C GLN A 53 -1.01 -10.01 15.62
N PRO A 54 -0.64 -8.93 16.31
CA PRO A 54 0.73 -8.73 16.76
C PRO A 54 1.11 -9.79 17.80
N ILE A 55 2.40 -10.12 17.90
CA ILE A 55 2.92 -10.96 19.00
C ILE A 55 3.02 -10.12 20.28
N ASP A 56 3.42 -8.84 20.14
CA ASP A 56 3.53 -7.88 21.24
C ASP A 56 3.40 -6.46 20.71
N GLY A 57 3.15 -5.50 21.61
CA GLY A 57 2.94 -4.11 21.24
C GLY A 57 1.57 -3.84 20.59
N SER A 58 1.41 -2.69 20.00
CA SER A 58 0.13 -2.30 19.44
C SER A 58 0.22 -1.47 18.17
N VAL A 59 -0.88 -1.47 17.40
CA VAL A 59 -1.14 -0.56 16.29
C VAL A 59 -2.34 0.30 16.68
N THR A 60 -2.11 1.58 16.95
CA THR A 60 -3.19 2.49 17.27
C THR A 60 -3.93 2.89 16.01
N LYS A 61 -5.15 2.40 15.86
CA LYS A 61 -6.09 2.81 14.81
C LYS A 61 -7.16 3.66 15.46
N THR A 62 -7.48 4.78 14.86
CA THR A 62 -8.52 5.66 15.40
C THR A 62 -9.93 5.22 14.99
N ASP A 63 -10.09 4.42 13.91
CA ASP A 63 -11.36 3.80 13.49
C ASP A 63 -11.09 2.54 12.67
N SER A 64 -11.84 1.46 12.93
CA SER A 64 -11.74 0.18 12.22
C SER A 64 -12.14 0.22 10.74
N ARG A 65 -12.83 1.28 10.30
CA ARG A 65 -13.26 1.49 8.90
C ARG A 65 -12.27 2.33 8.08
N THR A 66 -11.11 2.64 8.61
CA THR A 66 -10.20 3.64 8.03
C THR A 66 -9.15 3.08 7.09
N LEU A 67 -9.09 1.76 6.89
CA LEU A 67 -7.97 1.12 6.21
C LEU A 67 -8.42 0.17 5.10
N SER A 68 -7.82 0.31 3.92
CA SER A 68 -7.89 -0.66 2.83
C SER A 68 -6.51 -1.26 2.53
N ILE A 69 -6.49 -2.49 2.04
CA ILE A 69 -5.27 -3.18 1.65
C ILE A 69 -5.37 -3.69 0.20
N VAL A 70 -4.31 -3.45 -0.56
CA VAL A 70 -4.10 -3.99 -1.90
C VAL A 70 -2.94 -4.97 -1.83
N LEU A 71 -3.21 -6.25 -2.06
CA LEU A 71 -2.21 -7.31 -2.06
C LEU A 71 -1.65 -7.52 -3.47
N THR A 72 -0.46 -8.09 -3.55
CA THR A 72 0.27 -8.40 -4.80
C THR A 72 -0.44 -9.43 -5.70
N SER A 73 -1.47 -10.13 -5.18
CA SER A 73 -2.16 -11.20 -5.90
C SER A 73 -2.94 -10.68 -7.10
N ARG A 74 -2.72 -11.28 -8.28
CA ARG A 74 -3.57 -11.05 -9.45
C ARG A 74 -4.99 -11.59 -9.19
N ILE A 75 -5.99 -10.83 -9.59
CA ILE A 75 -7.35 -11.34 -9.69
C ILE A 75 -7.45 -12.10 -11.04
N ASP A 76 -7.26 -13.40 -10.98
CA ASP A 76 -7.42 -14.30 -12.12
C ASP A 76 -8.82 -14.95 -12.08
N VAL A 77 -9.85 -14.12 -12.18
CA VAL A 77 -11.23 -14.56 -12.29
C VAL A 77 -11.73 -14.21 -13.68
N ALA A 78 -11.82 -15.23 -14.53
CA ALA A 78 -12.43 -15.11 -15.84
C ALA A 78 -13.87 -14.55 -15.68
N GLN A 79 -14.21 -13.51 -16.42
CA GLN A 79 -15.53 -12.86 -16.48
C GLN A 79 -15.77 -11.68 -15.51
N LEU A 80 -14.89 -11.34 -14.58
CA LEU A 80 -15.00 -10.09 -13.81
C LEU A 80 -14.55 -8.90 -14.65
N ARG A 81 -15.42 -7.90 -14.80
CA ARG A 81 -15.08 -6.63 -15.43
C ARG A 81 -14.37 -5.72 -14.43
N ALA A 82 -13.59 -4.77 -14.94
CA ALA A 82 -12.96 -3.76 -14.10
C ALA A 82 -13.99 -3.03 -13.20
N TRP A 83 -15.17 -2.70 -13.74
CA TRP A 83 -16.26 -2.13 -12.96
C TRP A 83 -16.65 -3.01 -11.77
N ASP A 84 -16.84 -4.31 -12.00
CA ASP A 84 -17.30 -5.25 -10.98
C ASP A 84 -16.28 -5.35 -9.84
N VAL A 85 -14.99 -5.33 -10.18
CA VAL A 85 -13.89 -5.33 -9.19
C VAL A 85 -13.90 -4.05 -8.36
N VAL A 86 -14.06 -2.87 -8.97
CA VAL A 86 -14.12 -1.60 -8.23
C VAL A 86 -15.38 -1.56 -7.36
N ALA A 87 -16.51 -2.06 -7.86
CA ALA A 87 -17.76 -2.15 -7.13
C ALA A 87 -17.67 -3.01 -5.85
N MET A 88 -16.80 -4.03 -5.82
CA MET A 88 -16.51 -4.78 -4.60
C MET A 88 -15.96 -3.90 -3.48
N GLY A 89 -15.37 -2.75 -3.79
CA GLY A 89 -14.94 -1.76 -2.80
C GLY A 89 -16.11 -1.19 -1.98
N ARG A 90 -17.33 -1.25 -2.52
CA ARG A 90 -18.54 -0.79 -1.83
C ARG A 90 -19.19 -1.85 -0.93
N HIS A 91 -18.71 -3.10 -0.93
CA HIS A 91 -19.25 -4.17 -0.10
C HIS A 91 -19.48 -3.79 1.38
N PRO A 92 -18.58 -3.06 2.07
CA PRO A 92 -18.81 -2.65 3.45
C PRO A 92 -20.02 -1.72 3.66
N TYR A 93 -20.53 -1.12 2.59
CA TYR A 93 -21.62 -0.13 2.61
C TYR A 93 -22.92 -0.66 2.01
N THR A 94 -22.87 -1.80 1.31
CA THR A 94 -24.06 -2.45 0.74
C THR A 94 -24.72 -3.34 1.79
N GLY A 95 -26.06 -3.38 1.80
CA GLY A 95 -26.79 -4.28 2.67
C GLY A 95 -26.67 -5.76 2.26
N TYR A 96 -27.43 -6.62 2.92
CA TYR A 96 -27.42 -8.08 2.74
C TYR A 96 -27.49 -8.54 1.27
N PHE A 97 -28.22 -7.82 0.43
CA PHE A 97 -28.40 -8.15 -1.00
C PHE A 97 -27.31 -7.55 -1.91
N GLY A 98 -26.30 -6.85 -1.38
CA GLY A 98 -25.21 -6.28 -2.16
C GLY A 98 -25.64 -5.24 -3.22
N LYS A 99 -26.86 -4.65 -3.11
CA LYS A 99 -27.34 -3.67 -4.08
C LYS A 99 -26.59 -2.35 -3.94
N LEU A 100 -26.03 -1.90 -5.06
CA LEU A 100 -25.42 -0.57 -5.18
C LEU A 100 -26.50 0.51 -5.26
N THR A 101 -26.30 1.58 -4.51
CA THR A 101 -27.11 2.81 -4.61
C THR A 101 -26.59 3.71 -5.75
N PRO A 102 -27.36 4.72 -6.19
CA PRO A 102 -26.84 5.74 -7.10
C PRO A 102 -25.57 6.42 -6.57
N GLN A 103 -25.47 6.66 -5.26
CA GLN A 103 -24.30 7.24 -4.62
C GLN A 103 -23.08 6.30 -4.70
N ASP A 104 -23.27 4.98 -4.54
CA ASP A 104 -22.18 4.01 -4.70
C ASP A 104 -21.64 4.02 -6.13
N ASN A 105 -22.52 4.14 -7.13
CA ASN A 105 -22.12 4.22 -8.54
C ASN A 105 -21.28 5.48 -8.82
N GLU A 106 -21.63 6.62 -8.25
CA GLU A 106 -20.81 7.84 -8.37
C GLU A 106 -19.44 7.69 -7.71
N ILE A 107 -19.37 7.06 -6.52
CA ILE A 107 -18.10 6.78 -5.84
C ILE A 107 -17.22 5.85 -6.68
N ILE A 108 -17.80 4.82 -7.29
CA ILE A 108 -17.08 3.91 -8.19
C ILE A 108 -16.56 4.67 -9.41
N LEU A 109 -17.39 5.49 -10.04
CA LEU A 109 -16.99 6.30 -11.20
C LEU A 109 -15.86 7.25 -10.84
N GLU A 110 -15.93 7.93 -9.70
CA GLU A 110 -14.89 8.84 -9.24
C GLU A 110 -13.58 8.11 -8.95
N ALA A 111 -13.63 6.96 -8.28
CA ALA A 111 -12.44 6.15 -8.05
C ALA A 111 -11.80 5.71 -9.38
N MET A 112 -12.60 5.34 -10.38
CA MET A 112 -12.11 4.96 -11.71
C MET A 112 -11.55 6.16 -12.50
N ARG A 113 -12.11 7.37 -12.35
CA ARG A 113 -11.55 8.60 -12.95
C ARG A 113 -10.18 8.92 -12.33
N THR A 114 -10.10 8.94 -11.01
CA THR A 114 -8.87 9.24 -10.26
C THR A 114 -7.73 8.31 -10.63
N THR A 115 -8.02 7.02 -10.85
CA THR A 115 -7.00 6.03 -11.25
C THR A 115 -6.84 5.88 -12.77
N GLN A 116 -7.54 6.70 -13.57
CA GLN A 116 -7.51 6.64 -15.04
C GLN A 116 -7.95 5.28 -15.62
N THR A 117 -8.87 4.58 -14.94
CA THR A 117 -9.36 3.26 -15.35
C THR A 117 -10.75 3.27 -15.96
N LEU A 118 -11.40 4.44 -16.06
CA LEU A 118 -12.77 4.56 -16.56
C LEU A 118 -12.96 4.00 -17.99
N ALA A 119 -11.94 4.14 -18.84
CA ALA A 119 -11.96 3.59 -20.20
C ALA A 119 -12.02 2.05 -20.21
N PHE A 120 -11.59 1.41 -19.14
CA PHE A 120 -11.53 -0.06 -19.00
C PHE A 120 -12.76 -0.65 -18.31
N ARG A 121 -13.73 0.17 -17.88
CA ARG A 121 -14.85 -0.27 -17.01
C ARG A 121 -15.57 -1.53 -17.45
N ASN A 122 -15.69 -1.72 -18.77
CA ASN A 122 -16.42 -2.86 -19.37
C ASN A 122 -15.48 -4.00 -19.81
N ARG A 123 -14.15 -3.84 -19.68
CA ARG A 123 -13.16 -4.86 -20.04
C ARG A 123 -13.03 -5.88 -18.90
N ASN A 124 -12.84 -7.15 -19.28
CA ASN A 124 -12.55 -8.21 -18.31
C ASN A 124 -11.15 -8.01 -17.74
N MET A 125 -10.97 -8.29 -16.45
CA MET A 125 -9.67 -8.18 -15.76
C MET A 125 -8.56 -8.94 -16.47
N THR A 126 -8.87 -10.13 -16.99
CA THR A 126 -7.92 -10.99 -17.73
C THR A 126 -7.44 -10.40 -19.06
N SER A 127 -8.14 -9.38 -19.58
CA SER A 127 -7.75 -8.69 -20.83
C SER A 127 -6.94 -7.41 -20.59
N LEU A 128 -6.71 -7.05 -19.33
CA LEU A 128 -5.94 -5.88 -18.94
C LEU A 128 -4.46 -6.23 -18.85
N SER A 129 -3.60 -5.26 -19.16
CA SER A 129 -2.18 -5.36 -18.79
C SER A 129 -2.02 -5.35 -17.26
N ASP A 130 -0.86 -5.78 -16.76
CA ASP A 130 -0.59 -5.80 -15.32
C ASP A 130 -0.73 -4.40 -14.71
N GLY A 131 -0.27 -3.35 -15.39
CA GLY A 131 -0.41 -1.98 -14.94
C GLY A 131 -1.85 -1.48 -14.94
N GLU A 132 -2.64 -1.83 -15.95
CA GLU A 132 -4.08 -1.52 -16.00
C GLU A 132 -4.83 -2.25 -14.88
N ALA A 133 -4.56 -3.53 -14.69
CA ALA A 133 -5.17 -4.32 -13.63
C ALA A 133 -4.80 -3.79 -12.24
N GLN A 134 -3.55 -3.38 -12.02
CA GLN A 134 -3.10 -2.78 -10.77
C GLN A 134 -3.83 -1.46 -10.49
N LYS A 135 -4.00 -0.60 -11.48
CA LYS A 135 -4.79 0.64 -11.34
C LYS A 135 -6.24 0.36 -10.96
N VAL A 136 -6.86 -0.71 -11.50
CA VAL A 136 -8.21 -1.14 -11.12
C VAL A 136 -8.26 -1.60 -9.66
N MET A 137 -7.23 -2.31 -9.17
CA MET A 137 -7.15 -2.70 -7.75
C MET A 137 -7.04 -1.50 -6.82
N ILE A 138 -6.31 -0.47 -7.23
CA ILE A 138 -6.22 0.79 -6.49
C ILE A 138 -7.57 1.53 -6.52
N ALA A 139 -8.27 1.56 -7.67
CA ALA A 139 -9.62 2.11 -7.77
C ALA A 139 -10.58 1.41 -6.79
N LYS A 140 -10.51 0.08 -6.67
CA LYS A 140 -11.27 -0.68 -5.67
C LYS A 140 -10.98 -0.20 -4.25
N ALA A 141 -9.70 0.00 -3.90
CA ALA A 141 -9.32 0.50 -2.58
C ALA A 141 -9.83 1.93 -2.33
N LEU A 142 -9.79 2.80 -3.34
CA LEU A 142 -10.36 4.15 -3.27
C LEU A 142 -11.88 4.14 -3.08
N ALA A 143 -12.58 3.24 -3.78
CA ALA A 143 -14.03 3.08 -3.65
C ALA A 143 -14.47 2.66 -2.23
N GLN A 144 -13.57 2.09 -1.43
CA GLN A 144 -13.81 1.84 0.00
C GLN A 144 -13.86 3.13 0.84
N GLN A 145 -13.45 4.27 0.30
CA GLN A 145 -13.43 5.57 0.98
C GLN A 145 -12.67 5.57 2.32
N THR A 146 -11.67 4.72 2.45
CA THR A 146 -10.79 4.69 3.61
C THR A 146 -9.78 5.83 3.58
N SER A 147 -9.31 6.29 4.74
CA SER A 147 -8.26 7.31 4.85
C SER A 147 -6.85 6.73 4.66
N VAL A 148 -6.66 5.46 5.00
CA VAL A 148 -5.37 4.76 4.90
C VAL A 148 -5.44 3.68 3.82
N ILE A 149 -4.43 3.63 2.97
CA ILE A 149 -4.28 2.60 1.93
C ILE A 149 -2.93 1.91 2.12
N LEU A 150 -2.96 0.60 2.34
CA LEU A 150 -1.77 -0.24 2.38
C LEU A 150 -1.63 -0.96 1.04
N LEU A 151 -0.41 -0.97 0.48
CA LEU A 151 -0.12 -1.68 -0.78
C LEU A 151 1.10 -2.59 -0.57
N ASP A 152 0.93 -3.88 -0.83
CA ASP A 152 2.01 -4.86 -0.74
C ASP A 152 2.58 -5.12 -2.13
N GLU A 153 3.78 -4.59 -2.40
CA GLU A 153 4.53 -4.70 -3.66
C GLU A 153 3.69 -4.45 -4.94
N PRO A 154 2.94 -3.33 -5.04
CA PRO A 154 2.00 -3.11 -6.14
C PRO A 154 2.68 -2.94 -7.50
N SER A 155 4.00 -2.81 -7.54
CA SER A 155 4.79 -2.64 -8.77
C SER A 155 5.56 -3.89 -9.21
N ALA A 156 5.35 -5.06 -8.56
CA ALA A 156 6.19 -6.25 -8.74
C ALA A 156 6.26 -6.76 -10.19
N PHE A 157 5.19 -6.62 -10.98
CA PHE A 157 5.09 -7.13 -12.35
C PHE A 157 5.08 -6.03 -13.40
N LEU A 158 5.37 -4.79 -13.02
CA LEU A 158 5.30 -3.64 -13.92
C LEU A 158 6.64 -3.37 -14.59
N ASP A 159 6.59 -2.90 -15.84
CA ASP A 159 7.73 -2.28 -16.52
C ASP A 159 8.08 -0.92 -15.87
N PHE A 160 9.25 -0.40 -16.15
CA PHE A 160 9.74 0.81 -15.50
C PHE A 160 8.82 2.03 -15.70
N PRO A 161 8.31 2.35 -16.93
CA PRO A 161 7.36 3.45 -17.12
C PRO A 161 6.07 3.28 -16.27
N SER A 162 5.54 2.08 -16.19
CA SER A 162 4.35 1.79 -15.37
C SER A 162 4.63 1.93 -13.88
N LYS A 163 5.81 1.54 -13.40
CA LYS A 163 6.25 1.78 -12.01
C LYS A 163 6.28 3.26 -11.68
N VAL A 164 6.89 4.08 -12.54
CA VAL A 164 6.94 5.54 -12.38
C VAL A 164 5.53 6.11 -12.33
N SER A 165 4.66 5.73 -13.29
CA SER A 165 3.26 6.18 -13.32
C SER A 165 2.50 5.80 -12.03
N LEU A 166 2.72 4.59 -11.51
CA LEU A 166 2.12 4.14 -10.26
C LEU A 166 2.59 4.99 -9.07
N MET A 167 3.90 5.23 -8.95
CA MET A 167 4.45 6.02 -7.83
C MET A 167 3.94 7.45 -7.84
N LEU A 168 3.88 8.09 -9.02
CA LEU A 168 3.32 9.44 -9.18
C LEU A 168 1.82 9.47 -8.82
N MET A 169 1.05 8.44 -9.20
CA MET A 169 -0.34 8.32 -8.78
C MET A 169 -0.46 8.19 -7.26
N MET A 170 0.38 7.40 -6.59
CA MET A 170 0.36 7.28 -5.12
C MET A 170 0.69 8.62 -4.46
N GLN A 171 1.65 9.35 -5.00
CA GLN A 171 2.00 10.69 -4.52
C GLN A 171 0.82 11.67 -4.68
N ASP A 172 0.16 11.67 -5.83
CA ASP A 172 -1.04 12.48 -6.09
C ASP A 172 -2.18 12.15 -5.12
N LEU A 173 -2.45 10.85 -4.90
CA LEU A 173 -3.45 10.40 -3.94
C LEU A 173 -3.15 10.84 -2.51
N ALA A 174 -1.88 10.86 -2.12
CA ALA A 174 -1.47 11.34 -0.81
C ALA A 174 -1.65 12.86 -0.70
N HIS A 175 -1.07 13.61 -1.61
CA HIS A 175 -0.97 15.07 -1.50
C HIS A 175 -2.27 15.80 -1.86
N ASN A 176 -2.94 15.38 -2.95
CA ASN A 176 -4.09 16.10 -3.48
C ASN A 176 -5.43 15.49 -3.06
N HIS A 177 -5.45 14.19 -2.72
CA HIS A 177 -6.66 13.49 -2.26
C HIS A 177 -6.63 13.14 -0.77
N GLY A 178 -5.61 13.60 -0.02
CA GLY A 178 -5.49 13.45 1.43
C GLY A 178 -5.40 12.00 1.91
N LYS A 179 -4.96 11.06 1.06
CA LYS A 179 -4.81 9.66 1.45
C LYS A 179 -3.50 9.44 2.19
N THR A 180 -3.53 8.65 3.24
CA THR A 180 -2.34 8.19 3.94
C THR A 180 -1.93 6.85 3.33
N ILE A 181 -0.74 6.76 2.74
CA ILE A 181 -0.34 5.60 1.95
C ILE A 181 0.91 4.97 2.54
N LEU A 182 0.85 3.65 2.77
CA LEU A 182 2.01 2.82 3.06
C LEU A 182 2.16 1.78 1.95
N LEU A 183 3.25 1.87 1.19
CA LEU A 183 3.53 1.05 0.03
C LEU A 183 4.82 0.27 0.24
N SER A 184 4.77 -1.07 0.22
CA SER A 184 5.99 -1.87 0.21
C SER A 184 6.58 -1.97 -1.20
N THR A 185 7.90 -1.83 -1.31
CA THR A 185 8.61 -1.96 -2.60
C THR A 185 10.07 -2.39 -2.37
N HIS A 186 10.66 -2.94 -3.41
CA HIS A 186 12.11 -3.19 -3.48
C HIS A 186 12.82 -2.17 -4.41
N ASP A 187 12.09 -1.25 -5.02
CA ASP A 187 12.63 -0.24 -5.93
C ASP A 187 13.09 1.01 -5.12
N VAL A 188 14.31 0.94 -4.63
CA VAL A 188 14.88 2.00 -3.77
C VAL A 188 14.98 3.33 -4.49
N SER A 189 15.42 3.33 -5.76
CA SER A 189 15.61 4.57 -6.53
C SER A 189 14.30 5.34 -6.72
N LEU A 190 13.20 4.65 -7.00
CA LEU A 190 11.89 5.29 -7.12
C LEU A 190 11.37 5.77 -5.76
N ALA A 191 11.54 4.96 -4.71
CA ALA A 191 11.11 5.32 -3.36
C ALA A 191 11.83 6.58 -2.85
N LEU A 192 13.15 6.67 -3.04
CA LEU A 192 13.95 7.85 -2.66
C LEU A 192 13.50 9.14 -3.34
N LYS A 193 12.98 9.05 -4.57
CA LYS A 193 12.55 10.20 -5.37
C LYS A 193 11.11 10.63 -5.14
N THR A 194 10.25 9.71 -4.68
CA THR A 194 8.80 9.95 -4.67
C THR A 194 8.18 9.89 -3.27
N ALA A 195 8.79 9.18 -2.32
CA ALA A 195 8.21 9.05 -0.98
C ALA A 195 8.49 10.28 -0.11
N ASP A 196 7.51 10.66 0.70
CA ASP A 196 7.70 11.65 1.77
C ASP A 196 8.48 11.05 2.95
N MET A 197 8.19 9.77 3.25
CA MET A 197 8.82 9.03 4.34
C MET A 197 9.27 7.66 3.87
N LEU A 198 10.35 7.19 4.43
CA LEU A 198 10.89 5.84 4.21
C LEU A 198 10.90 5.06 5.51
N TRP A 199 10.52 3.81 5.42
CA TRP A 199 10.70 2.79 6.46
C TRP A 199 11.65 1.73 5.91
N LEU A 200 12.87 1.66 6.44
CA LEU A 200 13.91 0.72 6.01
C LEU A 200 13.87 -0.50 6.94
N MET A 201 13.36 -1.61 6.45
CA MET A 201 13.24 -2.84 7.22
C MET A 201 14.39 -3.79 6.90
N ASN A 202 15.21 -4.09 7.90
CA ASN A 202 16.36 -4.96 7.79
C ASN A 202 15.99 -6.44 7.96
N THR A 203 16.89 -7.33 7.57
CA THR A 203 16.72 -8.80 7.70
C THR A 203 16.76 -9.29 9.16
N ASP A 204 17.33 -8.52 10.06
CA ASP A 204 17.34 -8.79 11.50
C ASP A 204 16.03 -8.37 12.21
N GLY A 205 15.06 -7.84 11.46
CA GLY A 205 13.76 -7.41 11.97
C GLY A 205 13.75 -6.01 12.58
N THR A 206 14.87 -5.25 12.48
CA THR A 206 14.92 -3.83 12.86
C THR A 206 14.38 -2.95 11.75
N MET A 207 13.93 -1.73 12.10
CA MET A 207 13.41 -0.78 11.14
C MET A 207 13.91 0.65 11.48
N HIS A 208 14.40 1.36 10.46
CA HIS A 208 14.76 2.78 10.54
C HIS A 208 13.74 3.60 9.75
N THR A 209 13.32 4.74 10.28
CA THR A 209 12.29 5.58 9.67
C THR A 209 12.74 7.03 9.58
N GLY A 210 12.41 7.70 8.47
CA GLY A 210 12.76 9.10 8.26
C GLY A 210 12.49 9.55 6.84
N THR A 211 12.76 10.81 6.54
CA THR A 211 12.81 11.29 5.15
C THR A 211 14.07 10.74 4.45
N ALA A 212 14.08 10.76 3.12
CA ALA A 212 15.27 10.36 2.36
C ALA A 212 16.53 11.13 2.82
N GLN A 213 16.40 12.44 3.06
CA GLN A 213 17.51 13.28 3.53
C GLN A 213 18.00 12.84 4.92
N GLN A 214 17.09 12.69 5.90
CA GLN A 214 17.44 12.27 7.25
C GLN A 214 18.19 10.93 7.28
N LEU A 215 17.66 9.93 6.52
CA LEU A 215 18.26 8.59 6.46
C LEU A 215 19.59 8.56 5.68
N THR A 216 19.80 9.53 4.78
CA THR A 216 21.09 9.72 4.11
C THR A 216 22.11 10.32 5.10
N ASP A 217 21.73 11.37 5.82
CA ASP A 217 22.60 12.08 6.77
C ASP A 217 23.05 11.19 7.93
N THR A 218 22.17 10.29 8.40
CA THR A 218 22.50 9.27 9.44
C THR A 218 23.29 8.08 8.89
N GLY A 219 23.41 7.95 7.56
CA GLY A 219 24.05 6.81 6.90
C GLY A 219 23.20 5.53 6.91
N ASP A 220 21.92 5.61 7.27
CA ASP A 220 21.03 4.45 7.32
C ASP A 220 20.78 3.88 5.93
N ILE A 221 20.62 4.74 4.90
CA ILE A 221 20.46 4.29 3.51
C ILE A 221 21.72 3.55 3.05
N ALA A 222 22.89 4.07 3.31
CA ALA A 222 24.15 3.42 2.93
C ALA A 222 24.32 2.06 3.62
N ARG A 223 23.99 1.96 4.90
CA ARG A 223 23.99 0.68 5.65
C ARG A 223 22.95 -0.31 5.11
N PHE A 224 21.76 0.16 4.83
CA PHE A 224 20.68 -0.64 4.26
C PHE A 224 21.02 -1.22 2.88
N LEU A 225 21.69 -0.45 2.03
CA LEU A 225 22.11 -0.87 0.69
C LEU A 225 23.39 -1.69 0.67
N GLY A 226 24.23 -1.56 1.69
CA GLY A 226 25.53 -2.24 1.75
C GLY A 226 26.34 -1.99 0.47
N ASN A 227 26.87 -3.05 -0.14
CA ASN A 227 27.67 -2.95 -1.37
C ASN A 227 26.92 -2.37 -2.58
N SER A 228 25.60 -2.31 -2.54
CA SER A 228 24.80 -1.76 -3.65
C SER A 228 24.71 -0.23 -3.61
N ALA A 229 25.15 0.43 -2.53
CA ALA A 229 25.08 1.89 -2.38
C ALA A 229 25.82 2.67 -3.50
N GLN A 230 26.85 2.07 -4.09
CA GLN A 230 27.64 2.67 -5.17
C GLN A 230 26.90 2.78 -6.52
N TYR A 231 25.72 2.15 -6.65
CA TYR A 231 24.93 2.13 -7.90
C TYR A 231 23.67 3.02 -7.82
N LEU A 232 23.49 3.82 -6.78
CA LEU A 232 22.43 4.81 -6.61
C LEU A 232 22.94 6.22 -6.90
#